data_0ccde87874ab2f72b1f12b4351923f4e
#
_entry.id   0ccde87874ab2f72b1f12b4351923f4e
#
_cell.length_a   1.000
_cell.length_b   1.000
_cell.length_c   1.000
_cell.angle_alpha   90.00
_cell.angle_beta   90.00
_cell.angle_gamma   90.00
#
_symmetry.space_group_name_H-M   'P 1'
#
loop_
_entity.id
_entity.type
_entity.pdbx_description
1 polymer ?
#
loop_
_entity_poly.entity_id
_entity_poly.type
_entity_poly.pdbx_seq_one_letter_code
_entity_poly.pdbx_strand_id
1 'polypeptide(L)'
;INTIRHNFPLNVMYWVKNGQDEYEMLDGQQRTISICSYIDGEYSIDYQYFFNLTKAEQDQIMDYKLMIYICEGNDKEKLDWFRTINIAGEKLTPQELRNAIYTGPWLSDAKRYFSKNGCPAYNIASDYMKGSPIRQDYLETVISWIAAKDGMEIEDYMSKHQHDKKAAPLWLYFNEVINWVKATFPEYRREMKGLDWGILYNEFGNKTYDSDALEKRIVELM
;
A
#
# COMPACT_ATOMS: atom_id res chain seq x y z
N ILE A 1 20.09 -18.63 -6.19
CA ILE A 1 20.52 -19.88 -6.85
C ILE A 1 21.79 -20.45 -6.20
N ASN A 2 22.84 -19.67 -5.99
CA ASN A 2 24.07 -20.18 -5.35
C ASN A 2 23.83 -20.88 -4.03
N THR A 3 22.92 -20.38 -3.20
CA THR A 3 22.50 -21.02 -1.94
C THR A 3 21.92 -22.43 -2.19
N ILE A 4 21.12 -22.60 -3.24
CA ILE A 4 20.53 -23.89 -3.64
C ILE A 4 21.60 -24.84 -4.16
N ARG A 5 22.48 -24.34 -5.03
CA ARG A 5 23.61 -25.14 -5.59
C ARG A 5 24.56 -25.67 -4.51
N HIS A 6 24.69 -24.98 -3.39
CA HIS A 6 25.48 -25.43 -2.23
C HIS A 6 24.66 -26.19 -1.19
N ASN A 7 23.39 -26.43 -1.47
CA ASN A 7 22.44 -27.05 -0.53
C ASN A 7 22.39 -26.34 0.83
N PHE A 8 22.59 -25.02 0.83
CA PHE A 8 22.44 -24.20 2.03
C PHE A 8 20.99 -23.87 2.29
N PRO A 9 20.56 -23.71 3.55
CA PRO A 9 19.19 -23.40 3.88
C PRO A 9 18.80 -22.01 3.36
N LEU A 10 17.67 -21.92 2.65
CA LEU A 10 17.00 -20.66 2.36
C LEU A 10 16.09 -20.29 3.52
N ASN A 11 15.95 -19.00 3.76
CA ASN A 11 14.97 -18.50 4.71
C ASN A 11 13.57 -18.98 4.35
N VAL A 12 12.77 -19.25 5.36
CA VAL A 12 11.36 -19.61 5.24
C VAL A 12 10.62 -18.59 4.37
N MET A 13 9.72 -19.08 3.54
CA MET A 13 8.75 -18.26 2.79
C MET A 13 7.38 -18.36 3.43
N TYR A 14 6.57 -17.33 3.27
CA TYR A 14 5.28 -17.24 3.92
C TYR A 14 4.17 -16.99 2.90
N TRP A 15 3.23 -17.90 2.84
CA TRP A 15 2.10 -17.88 1.92
C TRP A 15 0.80 -17.87 2.69
N VAL A 16 -0.22 -17.20 2.17
CA VAL A 16 -1.58 -17.20 2.70
C VAL A 16 -2.48 -17.97 1.74
N LYS A 17 -3.29 -18.84 2.30
CA LYS A 17 -4.30 -19.55 1.54
C LYS A 17 -5.54 -18.68 1.36
N ASN A 18 -5.90 -18.39 0.11
CA ASN A 18 -7.07 -17.58 -0.27
C ASN A 18 -8.23 -18.37 -0.89
N GLY A 19 -8.14 -19.70 -0.92
CA GLY A 19 -9.13 -20.58 -1.53
C GLY A 19 -8.71 -22.04 -1.46
N GLN A 20 -9.34 -22.88 -2.25
CA GLN A 20 -9.07 -24.32 -2.18
C GLN A 20 -7.67 -24.67 -2.67
N ASP A 21 -7.13 -24.00 -3.69
CA ASP A 21 -5.77 -24.18 -4.21
C ASP A 21 -5.12 -22.84 -4.63
N GLU A 22 -5.58 -21.73 -4.03
CA GLU A 22 -5.05 -20.41 -4.30
C GLU A 22 -4.22 -19.91 -3.12
N TYR A 23 -3.02 -19.44 -3.42
CA TYR A 23 -2.09 -18.95 -2.42
C TYR A 23 -1.58 -17.56 -2.82
N GLU A 24 -1.55 -16.68 -1.85
CA GLU A 24 -0.94 -15.37 -1.96
C GLU A 24 0.40 -15.37 -1.22
N MET A 25 1.43 -14.90 -1.88
CA MET A 25 2.77 -14.89 -1.30
C MET A 25 2.99 -13.61 -0.50
N LEU A 26 3.11 -13.73 0.83
CA LEU A 26 3.42 -12.61 1.72
C LEU A 26 4.92 -12.30 1.78
N ASP A 27 5.75 -13.33 1.86
CA ASP A 27 7.21 -13.20 1.81
C ASP A 27 7.83 -14.29 0.95
N GLY A 28 8.97 -13.99 0.35
CA GLY A 28 9.69 -14.87 -0.55
C GLY A 28 9.48 -14.58 -2.03
N GLN A 29 8.74 -13.53 -2.41
CA GLN A 29 8.45 -13.19 -3.80
C GLN A 29 9.72 -13.07 -4.64
N GLN A 30 10.73 -12.33 -4.19
CA GLN A 30 11.98 -12.16 -4.92
C GLN A 30 12.75 -13.48 -5.06
N ARG A 31 12.73 -14.32 -4.04
CA ARG A 31 13.37 -15.66 -4.05
C ARG A 31 12.68 -16.57 -5.06
N THR A 32 11.35 -16.62 -5.05
CA THR A 32 10.55 -17.41 -5.98
C THR A 32 10.77 -16.95 -7.43
N ILE A 33 10.65 -15.63 -7.70
CA ILE A 33 10.90 -15.08 -9.02
C ILE A 33 12.32 -15.45 -9.51
N SER A 34 13.34 -15.25 -8.66
CA SER A 34 14.71 -15.57 -9.03
C SER A 34 14.93 -17.06 -9.34
N ILE A 35 14.26 -17.95 -8.61
CA ILE A 35 14.34 -19.40 -8.85
C ILE A 35 13.66 -19.75 -10.19
N CYS A 36 12.42 -19.30 -10.37
CA CYS A 36 11.66 -19.58 -11.60
C CYS A 36 12.35 -19.00 -12.84
N SER A 37 12.72 -17.72 -12.82
CA SER A 37 13.40 -17.06 -13.95
C SER A 37 14.73 -17.73 -14.31
N TYR A 38 15.46 -18.27 -13.33
CA TYR A 38 16.68 -19.03 -13.64
C TYR A 38 16.37 -20.36 -14.30
N ILE A 39 15.38 -21.10 -13.81
CA ILE A 39 14.95 -22.37 -14.40
C ILE A 39 14.41 -22.16 -15.81
N ASP A 40 13.66 -21.09 -16.02
CA ASP A 40 13.12 -20.70 -17.34
C ASP A 40 14.20 -20.17 -18.30
N GLY A 41 15.43 -19.98 -17.82
CA GLY A 41 16.57 -19.54 -18.64
C GLY A 41 16.56 -18.07 -18.99
N GLU A 42 15.89 -17.23 -18.18
CA GLU A 42 15.84 -15.78 -18.39
C GLU A 42 17.17 -15.08 -18.06
N TYR A 43 17.97 -15.67 -17.20
CA TYR A 43 19.31 -15.17 -16.86
C TYR A 43 20.31 -16.28 -16.54
N SER A 44 21.60 -15.94 -16.54
CA SER A 44 22.71 -16.85 -16.22
C SER A 44 23.41 -16.43 -14.93
N ILE A 45 24.04 -17.40 -14.26
CA ILE A 45 24.95 -17.18 -13.13
C ILE A 45 26.31 -17.74 -13.52
N ASP A 46 27.36 -16.95 -13.38
CA ASP A 46 28.71 -17.29 -13.81
C ASP A 46 28.77 -17.80 -15.27
N TYR A 47 28.02 -17.14 -16.18
CA TYR A 47 27.82 -17.48 -17.57
C TYR A 47 27.15 -18.84 -17.82
N GLN A 48 26.57 -19.47 -16.81
CA GLN A 48 25.82 -20.72 -16.91
C GLN A 48 24.34 -20.49 -16.79
N TYR A 49 23.58 -20.82 -17.81
CA TYR A 49 22.13 -20.93 -17.75
C TYR A 49 21.72 -22.30 -17.17
N PHE A 50 20.53 -22.42 -16.64
CA PHE A 50 20.01 -23.68 -16.11
C PHE A 50 20.12 -24.85 -17.11
N PHE A 51 19.76 -24.62 -18.37
CA PHE A 51 19.82 -25.64 -19.42
C PHE A 51 21.26 -26.04 -19.83
N ASN A 52 22.26 -25.27 -19.44
CA ASN A 52 23.68 -25.58 -19.66
C ASN A 52 24.33 -26.39 -18.54
N LEU A 53 23.58 -26.58 -17.45
CA LEU A 53 24.04 -27.37 -16.30
C LEU A 53 24.00 -28.86 -16.63
N THR A 54 24.83 -29.64 -15.94
CA THR A 54 24.75 -31.09 -15.99
C THR A 54 23.41 -31.59 -15.42
N LYS A 55 22.98 -32.76 -15.83
CA LYS A 55 21.72 -33.33 -15.33
C LYS A 55 21.70 -33.43 -13.79
N ALA A 56 22.81 -33.80 -13.16
CA ALA A 56 22.93 -33.88 -11.71
C ALA A 56 22.76 -32.51 -11.03
N GLU A 57 23.31 -31.43 -11.61
CA GLU A 57 23.13 -30.07 -11.10
C GLU A 57 21.70 -29.56 -11.27
N GLN A 58 21.07 -29.87 -12.42
CA GLN A 58 19.66 -29.55 -12.64
C GLN A 58 18.76 -30.25 -11.62
N ASP A 59 18.97 -31.55 -11.42
CA ASP A 59 18.21 -32.35 -10.46
C ASP A 59 18.40 -31.83 -9.03
N GLN A 60 19.61 -31.44 -8.64
CA GLN A 60 19.89 -30.82 -7.36
C GLN A 60 19.08 -29.54 -7.15
N ILE A 61 18.92 -28.70 -8.17
CA ILE A 61 18.12 -27.47 -8.08
C ILE A 61 16.63 -27.82 -8.01
N MET A 62 16.15 -28.76 -8.83
CA MET A 62 14.75 -29.14 -8.90
C MET A 62 14.28 -29.91 -7.65
N ASP A 63 15.16 -30.69 -7.03
CA ASP A 63 14.85 -31.46 -5.82
C ASP A 63 15.05 -30.69 -4.53
N TYR A 64 15.54 -29.42 -4.62
CA TYR A 64 15.78 -28.60 -3.45
C TYR A 64 14.48 -28.32 -2.70
N LYS A 65 14.48 -28.56 -1.37
CA LYS A 65 13.29 -28.41 -0.54
C LYS A 65 13.15 -26.97 -0.03
N LEU A 66 12.13 -26.29 -0.51
CA LEU A 66 11.74 -24.99 0.00
C LEU A 66 10.89 -25.15 1.27
N MET A 67 11.21 -24.35 2.27
CA MET A 67 10.40 -24.30 3.49
C MET A 67 9.36 -23.18 3.35
N ILE A 68 8.08 -23.56 3.34
CA ILE A 68 6.96 -22.64 3.16
C ILE A 68 6.03 -22.76 4.36
N TYR A 69 5.78 -21.64 5.03
CA TYR A 69 4.72 -21.52 6.02
C TYR A 69 3.44 -21.12 5.33
N ILE A 70 2.41 -21.96 5.43
CA ILE A 70 1.07 -21.67 4.90
C ILE A 70 0.22 -21.16 6.05
N CYS A 71 -0.34 -19.96 5.89
CA CYS A 71 -1.13 -19.26 6.88
C CYS A 71 -2.56 -19.13 6.42
N GLU A 72 -3.46 -19.26 7.37
CA GLU A 72 -4.89 -19.04 7.20
C GLU A 72 -5.34 -18.01 8.22
N GLY A 73 -6.17 -17.04 7.81
CA GLY A 73 -6.64 -15.98 8.69
C GLY A 73 -7.39 -14.88 7.94
N ASN A 74 -8.04 -13.99 8.69
CA ASN A 74 -8.64 -12.79 8.14
C ASN A 74 -7.57 -11.73 7.82
N ASP A 75 -7.95 -10.65 7.13
CA ASP A 75 -7.02 -9.62 6.66
C ASP A 75 -6.28 -8.91 7.80
N LYS A 76 -6.92 -8.77 8.98
CA LYS A 76 -6.29 -8.18 10.16
C LYS A 76 -5.20 -9.10 10.72
N GLU A 77 -5.47 -10.40 10.81
CA GLU A 77 -4.50 -11.39 11.26
C GLU A 77 -3.33 -11.49 10.29
N LYS A 78 -3.60 -11.44 8.98
CA LYS A 78 -2.58 -11.37 7.93
C LYS A 78 -1.68 -10.14 8.11
N LEU A 79 -2.27 -8.98 8.41
CA LEU A 79 -1.56 -7.72 8.65
C LEU A 79 -0.64 -7.81 9.87
N ASP A 80 -1.15 -8.26 11.00
CA ASP A 80 -0.40 -8.37 12.24
C ASP A 80 0.76 -9.36 12.10
N TRP A 81 0.50 -10.43 11.38
CA TRP A 81 1.50 -11.45 11.13
C TRP A 81 2.59 -10.96 10.16
N PHE A 82 2.22 -10.29 9.08
CA PHE A 82 3.17 -9.69 8.15
C PHE A 82 4.04 -8.62 8.83
N ARG A 83 3.47 -7.83 9.73
CA ARG A 83 4.23 -6.91 10.61
C ARG A 83 5.28 -7.66 11.44
N THR A 84 4.90 -8.81 12.00
CA THR A 84 5.76 -9.62 12.85
C THR A 84 6.92 -10.23 12.06
N ILE A 85 6.70 -10.72 10.85
CA ILE A 85 7.73 -11.30 9.98
C ILE A 85 8.74 -10.24 9.53
N ASN A 86 8.28 -9.06 9.15
CA ASN A 86 9.13 -7.96 8.68
C ASN A 86 10.04 -7.34 9.75
N ILE A 87 9.85 -7.69 11.03
CA ILE A 87 10.76 -7.25 12.12
C ILE A 87 12.19 -7.79 11.93
N ALA A 88 12.36 -8.92 11.23
CA ALA A 88 13.65 -9.55 11.00
C ALA A 88 14.38 -9.09 9.71
N GLY A 89 13.73 -8.27 8.86
CA GLY A 89 14.25 -7.79 7.58
C GLY A 89 14.25 -6.26 7.45
N GLU A 90 14.25 -5.77 6.22
CA GLU A 90 14.09 -4.35 5.93
C GLU A 90 12.65 -3.93 6.30
N LYS A 91 12.53 -3.01 7.25
CA LYS A 91 11.22 -2.60 7.79
C LYS A 91 10.42 -1.88 6.70
N LEU A 92 9.35 -2.50 6.25
CA LEU A 92 8.36 -1.82 5.42
C LEU A 92 7.69 -0.70 6.24
N THR A 93 7.43 0.40 5.58
CA THR A 93 6.59 1.45 6.16
C THR A 93 5.15 0.93 6.32
N PRO A 94 4.36 1.49 7.26
CA PRO A 94 2.95 1.12 7.40
C PRO A 94 2.16 1.17 6.10
N GLN A 95 2.53 2.10 5.22
CA GLN A 95 1.90 2.25 3.92
C GLN A 95 2.28 1.15 2.92
N GLU A 96 3.56 0.77 2.83
CA GLU A 96 3.99 -0.35 1.99
C GLU A 96 3.31 -1.63 2.41
N LEU A 97 3.14 -1.80 3.72
CA LEU A 97 2.44 -2.91 4.33
C LEU A 97 0.96 -2.94 3.90
N ARG A 98 0.24 -1.80 4.04
CA ARG A 98 -1.15 -1.68 3.57
C ARG A 98 -1.28 -1.94 2.08
N ASN A 99 -0.34 -1.46 1.28
CA ASN A 99 -0.33 -1.69 -0.16
C ASN A 99 -0.15 -3.16 -0.55
N ALA A 100 0.61 -3.92 0.22
CA ALA A 100 0.82 -5.34 -0.03
C ALA A 100 -0.45 -6.15 0.31
N ILE A 101 -1.10 -5.82 1.41
CA ILE A 101 -2.23 -6.57 1.94
C ILE A 101 -3.54 -6.25 1.19
N TYR A 102 -3.80 -4.97 0.98
CA TYR A 102 -5.02 -4.50 0.32
C TYR A 102 -4.83 -4.28 -1.18
N THR A 103 -3.89 -5.04 -1.79
CA THR A 103 -3.72 -4.98 -3.24
C THR A 103 -5.01 -5.40 -3.95
N GLY A 104 -5.40 -4.65 -4.97
CA GLY A 104 -6.65 -4.91 -5.67
C GLY A 104 -7.01 -3.83 -6.70
N PRO A 105 -8.13 -4.02 -7.42
CA PRO A 105 -8.56 -3.09 -8.45
C PRO A 105 -8.85 -1.69 -7.89
N TRP A 106 -9.42 -1.59 -6.69
CA TRP A 106 -9.69 -0.32 -6.03
C TRP A 106 -8.41 0.48 -5.76
N LEU A 107 -7.41 -0.14 -5.11
CA LEU A 107 -6.15 0.51 -4.81
C LEU A 107 -5.40 0.91 -6.09
N SER A 108 -5.45 0.07 -7.12
CA SER A 108 -4.84 0.37 -8.41
C SER A 108 -5.49 1.58 -9.09
N ASP A 109 -6.82 1.71 -9.00
CA ASP A 109 -7.55 2.87 -9.53
C ASP A 109 -7.28 4.12 -8.67
N ALA A 110 -7.27 4.03 -7.34
CA ALA A 110 -6.94 5.12 -6.43
C ALA A 110 -5.54 5.70 -6.69
N LYS A 111 -4.54 4.85 -6.89
CA LYS A 111 -3.17 5.27 -7.21
C LYS A 111 -3.07 6.13 -8.49
N ARG A 112 -3.98 5.97 -9.44
CA ARG A 112 -4.01 6.81 -10.66
C ARG A 112 -4.31 8.27 -10.35
N TYR A 113 -5.14 8.53 -9.34
CA TYR A 113 -5.53 9.87 -8.93
C TYR A 113 -4.53 10.51 -7.97
N PHE A 114 -3.89 9.70 -7.10
CA PHE A 114 -3.18 10.21 -5.93
C PHE A 114 -1.67 9.92 -5.88
N SER A 115 -1.16 8.94 -6.65
CA SER A 115 0.16 8.36 -6.40
C SER A 115 1.13 8.42 -7.58
N LYS A 116 1.02 9.41 -8.44
CA LYS A 116 1.96 9.63 -9.55
C LYS A 116 2.47 11.06 -9.56
N ASN A 117 3.65 11.27 -10.15
CA ASN A 117 4.10 12.63 -10.45
C ASN A 117 3.07 13.34 -11.32
N GLY A 118 2.68 14.56 -10.93
CA GLY A 118 1.68 15.33 -11.65
C GLY A 118 0.30 14.66 -11.70
N CYS A 119 -0.02 13.81 -10.70
CA CYS A 119 -1.35 13.20 -10.61
C CYS A 119 -2.44 14.26 -10.41
N PRO A 120 -3.71 13.93 -10.75
CA PRO A 120 -4.81 14.88 -10.62
C PRO A 120 -4.90 15.53 -9.23
N ALA A 121 -4.72 14.76 -8.15
CA ALA A 121 -4.77 15.28 -6.78
C ALA A 121 -3.66 16.30 -6.50
N TYR A 122 -2.44 16.05 -6.97
CA TYR A 122 -1.34 16.99 -6.81
C TYR A 122 -1.61 18.31 -7.53
N ASN A 123 -2.11 18.24 -8.76
CA ASN A 123 -2.36 19.43 -9.59
C ASN A 123 -3.40 20.38 -8.97
N ILE A 124 -4.36 19.87 -8.19
CA ILE A 124 -5.44 20.69 -7.62
C ILE A 124 -5.24 21.03 -6.14
N ALA A 125 -4.38 20.30 -5.43
CA ALA A 125 -4.22 20.45 -3.98
C ALA A 125 -2.79 20.59 -3.49
N SER A 126 -1.79 20.78 -4.36
CA SER A 126 -0.38 20.96 -3.95
C SER A 126 -0.15 22.15 -3.04
N ASP A 127 -1.00 23.16 -3.10
CA ASP A 127 -0.93 24.32 -2.20
C ASP A 127 -1.50 24.01 -0.80
N TYR A 128 -2.42 23.07 -0.69
CA TYR A 128 -3.17 22.75 0.53
C TYR A 128 -2.61 21.54 1.30
N MET A 129 -2.04 20.58 0.59
CA MET A 129 -1.55 19.31 1.16
C MET A 129 -0.03 19.28 1.23
N LYS A 130 0.51 18.67 2.29
CA LYS A 130 1.93 18.32 2.43
C LYS A 130 2.18 16.91 1.87
N GLY A 131 3.46 16.57 1.67
CA GLY A 131 3.90 15.26 1.26
C GLY A 131 4.11 15.11 -0.25
N SER A 132 4.43 13.91 -0.67
CA SER A 132 4.77 13.54 -2.04
C SER A 132 3.79 12.49 -2.59
N PRO A 133 3.18 12.71 -3.76
CA PRO A 133 2.33 11.69 -4.39
C PRO A 133 3.07 10.38 -4.63
N ILE A 134 4.36 10.42 -5.00
CA ILE A 134 5.15 9.21 -5.25
C ILE A 134 5.28 8.35 -3.98
N ARG A 135 5.41 8.98 -2.83
CA ARG A 135 5.40 8.32 -1.52
C ARG A 135 4.00 7.94 -1.05
N GLN A 136 2.98 8.24 -1.85
CA GLN A 136 1.57 8.00 -1.58
C GLN A 136 0.99 8.80 -0.39
N ASP A 137 1.71 9.83 0.08
CA ASP A 137 1.25 10.66 1.21
C ASP A 137 -0.14 11.24 0.94
N TYR A 138 -0.41 11.66 -0.31
CA TYR A 138 -1.75 12.15 -0.72
C TYR A 138 -2.83 11.08 -0.59
N LEU A 139 -2.55 9.87 -1.07
CA LEU A 139 -3.52 8.77 -1.00
C LEU A 139 -3.83 8.42 0.45
N GLU A 140 -2.80 8.25 1.26
CA GLU A 140 -2.95 7.90 2.67
C GLU A 140 -3.73 8.95 3.45
N THR A 141 -3.38 10.23 3.26
CA THR A 141 -4.09 11.35 3.89
C THR A 141 -5.59 11.36 3.53
N VAL A 142 -5.93 11.16 2.25
CA VAL A 142 -7.34 11.19 1.83
C VAL A 142 -8.10 9.96 2.32
N ILE A 143 -7.47 8.79 2.36
CA ILE A 143 -8.08 7.60 2.97
C ILE A 143 -8.32 7.82 4.46
N SER A 144 -7.37 8.42 5.19
CA SER A 144 -7.56 8.71 6.61
C SER A 144 -8.74 9.65 6.86
N TRP A 145 -8.93 10.66 6.01
CA TRP A 145 -10.03 11.60 6.13
C TRP A 145 -11.40 10.95 5.91
N ILE A 146 -11.54 10.13 4.87
CA ILE A 146 -12.81 9.47 4.56
C ILE A 146 -13.10 8.34 5.55
N ALA A 147 -12.09 7.61 6.00
CA ALA A 147 -12.23 6.59 7.03
C ALA A 147 -12.73 7.20 8.34
N ALA A 148 -12.11 8.32 8.78
CA ALA A 148 -12.57 9.06 9.96
C ALA A 148 -14.02 9.56 9.84
N LYS A 149 -14.46 9.99 8.64
CA LYS A 149 -15.85 10.35 8.37
C LYS A 149 -16.81 9.20 8.65
N ASP A 150 -16.40 8.00 8.28
CA ASP A 150 -17.21 6.78 8.44
C ASP A 150 -16.99 6.09 9.81
N GLY A 151 -16.15 6.67 10.68
CA GLY A 151 -15.82 6.11 12.00
C GLY A 151 -14.99 4.83 11.92
N MET A 152 -14.16 4.70 10.89
CA MET A 152 -13.32 3.54 10.60
C MET A 152 -11.84 3.88 10.73
N GLU A 153 -11.01 2.86 10.94
CA GLU A 153 -9.58 2.94 10.71
C GLU A 153 -9.26 2.81 9.21
N ILE A 154 -8.05 3.25 8.81
CA ILE A 154 -7.59 3.19 7.41
C ILE A 154 -7.66 1.75 6.86
N GLU A 155 -7.23 0.79 7.67
CA GLU A 155 -7.20 -0.62 7.35
C GLU A 155 -8.60 -1.19 7.09
N ASP A 156 -9.56 -0.84 7.92
CA ASP A 156 -10.95 -1.28 7.77
C ASP A 156 -11.59 -0.70 6.50
N TYR A 157 -11.29 0.57 6.21
CA TYR A 157 -11.75 1.22 4.98
C TYR A 157 -11.15 0.56 3.74
N MET A 158 -9.84 0.29 3.73
CA MET A 158 -9.16 -0.37 2.61
C MET A 158 -9.65 -1.80 2.40
N SER A 159 -9.84 -2.56 3.48
CA SER A 159 -10.37 -3.94 3.43
C SER A 159 -11.78 -3.96 2.82
N LYS A 160 -12.66 -3.07 3.28
CA LYS A 160 -14.04 -2.96 2.79
C LYS A 160 -14.12 -2.70 1.27
N HIS A 161 -13.19 -1.89 0.75
CA HIS A 161 -13.20 -1.45 -0.64
C HIS A 161 -12.25 -2.23 -1.56
N GLN A 162 -11.43 -3.15 -1.04
CA GLN A 162 -10.36 -3.85 -1.76
C GLN A 162 -10.80 -4.40 -3.12
N HIS A 163 -12.00 -4.96 -3.20
CA HIS A 163 -12.54 -5.61 -4.40
C HIS A 163 -13.38 -4.69 -5.29
N ASP A 164 -13.57 -3.43 -4.90
CA ASP A 164 -14.28 -2.46 -5.72
C ASP A 164 -13.49 -2.16 -7.00
N LYS A 165 -14.19 -2.06 -8.12
CA LYS A 165 -13.55 -1.80 -9.42
C LYS A 165 -13.00 -0.39 -9.56
N LYS A 166 -13.53 0.57 -8.78
CA LYS A 166 -13.25 1.99 -8.90
C LYS A 166 -13.14 2.68 -7.55
N ALA A 167 -12.21 3.61 -7.46
CA ALA A 167 -12.03 4.49 -6.31
C ALA A 167 -12.72 5.87 -6.52
N ALA A 168 -13.74 5.92 -7.36
CA ALA A 168 -14.47 7.15 -7.67
C ALA A 168 -15.07 7.84 -6.42
N PRO A 169 -15.65 7.13 -5.43
CA PRO A 169 -16.13 7.78 -4.20
C PRO A 169 -15.02 8.51 -3.44
N LEU A 170 -13.81 7.92 -3.34
CA LEU A 170 -12.66 8.57 -2.72
C LEU A 170 -12.25 9.84 -3.47
N TRP A 171 -12.25 9.78 -4.80
CA TRP A 171 -11.93 10.93 -5.65
C TRP A 171 -12.96 12.06 -5.53
N LEU A 172 -14.25 11.72 -5.50
CA LEU A 172 -15.33 12.70 -5.32
C LEU A 172 -15.22 13.38 -3.95
N TYR A 173 -15.07 12.61 -2.90
CA TYR A 173 -14.88 13.13 -1.55
C TYR A 173 -13.69 14.10 -1.47
N PHE A 174 -12.55 13.71 -2.04
CA PHE A 174 -11.37 14.58 -2.07
C PHE A 174 -11.65 15.93 -2.77
N ASN A 175 -12.35 15.89 -3.92
CA ASN A 175 -12.72 17.13 -4.62
C ASN A 175 -13.66 18.01 -3.80
N GLU A 176 -14.62 17.41 -3.11
CA GLU A 176 -15.52 18.14 -2.20
C GLU A 176 -14.73 18.84 -1.10
N VAL A 177 -13.79 18.14 -0.45
CA VAL A 177 -12.91 18.73 0.57
C VAL A 177 -12.14 19.91 0.02
N ILE A 178 -11.44 19.74 -1.10
CA ILE A 178 -10.58 20.80 -1.64
C ILE A 178 -11.41 22.00 -2.16
N ASN A 179 -12.56 21.74 -2.75
CA ASN A 179 -13.47 22.83 -3.18
C ASN A 179 -14.01 23.60 -1.98
N TRP A 180 -14.39 22.92 -0.91
CA TRP A 180 -14.81 23.57 0.32
C TRP A 180 -13.70 24.43 0.93
N VAL A 181 -12.46 23.92 0.98
CA VAL A 181 -11.30 24.69 1.47
C VAL A 181 -11.12 25.97 0.65
N LYS A 182 -11.17 25.88 -0.67
CA LYS A 182 -11.03 27.03 -1.57
C LYS A 182 -12.14 28.07 -1.39
N ALA A 183 -13.37 27.62 -1.14
CA ALA A 183 -14.51 28.50 -0.95
C ALA A 183 -14.51 29.15 0.45
N THR A 184 -14.11 28.39 1.47
CA THR A 184 -14.13 28.85 2.88
C THR A 184 -12.96 29.76 3.23
N PHE A 185 -11.80 29.53 2.61
CA PHE A 185 -10.55 30.26 2.91
C PHE A 185 -10.01 30.99 1.67
N PRO A 186 -10.67 32.06 1.21
CA PRO A 186 -10.21 32.81 0.04
C PRO A 186 -8.85 33.49 0.29
N GLU A 187 -8.56 33.85 1.54
CA GLU A 187 -7.26 34.38 1.99
C GLU A 187 -6.37 33.29 2.57
N TYR A 188 -6.16 32.22 1.79
CA TYR A 188 -5.34 31.10 2.20
C TYR A 188 -3.90 31.55 2.53
N ARG A 189 -3.39 31.12 3.69
CA ARG A 189 -2.04 31.38 4.14
C ARG A 189 -1.19 30.11 4.06
N ARG A 190 0.09 30.28 3.73
CA ARG A 190 1.04 29.17 3.55
C ARG A 190 1.20 28.30 4.81
N GLU A 191 1.04 28.89 5.99
CA GLU A 191 1.07 28.19 7.28
C GLU A 191 -0.04 27.17 7.44
N MET A 192 -1.15 27.34 6.74
CA MET A 192 -2.29 26.42 6.73
C MET A 192 -2.03 25.17 5.87
N LYS A 193 -0.94 25.14 5.10
CA LYS A 193 -0.61 23.99 4.28
C LYS A 193 -0.40 22.75 5.14
N GLY A 194 -1.14 21.68 4.79
CA GLY A 194 -1.06 20.37 5.45
C GLY A 194 -1.85 20.28 6.75
N LEU A 195 -2.83 21.15 6.96
CA LEU A 195 -3.88 20.91 7.93
C LEU A 195 -4.70 19.68 7.53
N ASP A 196 -5.36 19.07 8.50
CA ASP A 196 -6.27 17.94 8.29
C ASP A 196 -7.60 18.40 7.68
N TRP A 197 -7.53 18.88 6.43
CA TRP A 197 -8.66 19.49 5.72
C TRP A 197 -9.89 18.60 5.65
N GLY A 198 -9.69 17.29 5.51
CA GLY A 198 -10.80 16.35 5.50
C GLY A 198 -11.49 16.23 6.85
N ILE A 199 -10.75 16.32 7.95
CA ILE A 199 -11.34 16.33 9.30
C ILE A 199 -12.18 17.59 9.49
N LEU A 200 -11.64 18.76 9.12
CA LEU A 200 -12.39 20.02 9.15
C LEU A 200 -13.64 19.97 8.25
N TYR A 201 -13.53 19.41 7.06
CA TYR A 201 -14.67 19.23 6.17
C TYR A 201 -15.74 18.30 6.76
N ASN A 202 -15.35 17.21 7.39
CA ASN A 202 -16.27 16.27 8.03
C ASN A 202 -17.05 16.93 9.19
N GLU A 203 -16.40 17.84 9.89
CA GLU A 203 -17.00 18.58 11.00
C GLU A 203 -17.88 19.74 10.51
N PHE A 204 -17.46 20.50 9.51
CA PHE A 204 -18.03 21.79 9.11
C PHE A 204 -18.56 21.89 7.67
N GLY A 205 -18.09 21.05 6.76
CA GLY A 205 -18.25 21.22 5.30
C GLY A 205 -19.69 21.26 4.77
N ASN A 206 -20.63 20.61 5.43
CA ASN A 206 -22.04 20.52 5.02
C ASN A 206 -23.02 21.01 6.10
N LYS A 207 -22.56 21.83 7.04
CA LYS A 207 -23.36 22.29 8.17
C LYS A 207 -23.32 23.80 8.27
N THR A 208 -24.36 24.39 8.83
CA THR A 208 -24.28 25.75 9.35
C THR A 208 -23.38 25.72 10.59
N TYR A 209 -22.30 26.47 10.58
CA TYR A 209 -21.33 26.49 11.66
C TYR A 209 -21.04 27.93 12.08
N ASP A 210 -20.59 28.08 13.33
CA ASP A 210 -20.07 29.31 13.86
C ASP A 210 -18.62 29.49 13.41
N SER A 211 -18.27 30.68 12.89
CA SER A 211 -16.92 31.00 12.45
C SER A 211 -15.90 30.86 13.55
N ASP A 212 -16.26 31.24 14.78
CA ASP A 212 -15.38 31.15 15.94
C ASP A 212 -15.05 29.69 16.29
N ALA A 213 -16.02 28.78 16.12
CA ALA A 213 -15.80 27.35 16.32
C ALA A 213 -14.84 26.77 15.29
N LEU A 214 -14.94 27.16 14.03
CA LEU A 214 -14.01 26.75 12.97
C LEU A 214 -12.61 27.28 13.22
N GLU A 215 -12.47 28.58 13.57
CA GLU A 215 -11.15 29.18 13.87
C GLU A 215 -10.48 28.48 15.06
N LYS A 216 -11.21 28.22 16.12
CA LYS A 216 -10.70 27.48 17.28
C LYS A 216 -10.21 26.09 16.90
N ARG A 217 -10.98 25.39 16.07
CA ARG A 217 -10.60 24.03 15.61
C ARG A 217 -9.36 24.03 14.74
N ILE A 218 -9.18 25.03 13.88
CA ILE A 218 -7.97 25.22 13.08
C ILE A 218 -6.76 25.41 13.98
N VAL A 219 -6.87 26.25 15.02
CA VAL A 219 -5.77 26.48 15.96
C VAL A 219 -5.39 25.21 16.72
N GLU A 220 -6.36 24.35 17.05
CA GLU A 220 -6.09 23.04 17.68
C GLU A 220 -5.35 22.06 16.77
N LEU A 221 -5.51 22.18 15.43
CA LEU A 221 -4.90 21.30 14.43
C LEU A 221 -3.56 21.85 13.87
N MET A 222 -3.19 23.08 14.19
CA MET A 222 -1.90 23.69 13.81
C MET A 222 -0.78 23.27 14.76
#